data_9c75b37716fed383d47601cfbbce70c3
#
_entry.id   9c75b37716fed383d47601cfbbce70c3
#
_cell.length_a   1.000
_cell.length_b   1.000
_cell.length_c   1.000
_cell.angle_alpha   90.00
_cell.angle_beta   90.00
_cell.angle_gamma   90.00
#
_symmetry.space_group_name_H-M   'P 1'
#
loop_
_entity.id
_entity.type
_entity.pdbx_description
1 polymer ?
#
loop_
_entity_poly.entity_id
_entity_poly.type
_entity_poly.pdbx_seq_one_letter_code
_entity_poly.pdbx_strand_id
1 'polypeptide(L)'
;KVIAWLYLISAVGSAVIVNWYSFMFFRFLGGLAVGASSVVGPMYIAEISPSHWRGRFVAFFQFNIVLGIVIAYLTNYWIVGIPHDWQWMLGIEAVPALAFGLLLMTVPESPRWLLIRSRDAEARRVLERTTRENVEAEMAEIRASLAGAGDTGERLFRKKYFIPILLAFLISTFNQLTGINAILYYAPRLFEMSGVFREGAMMQSIMIGITNLTFTMLGMFLIDKVGRKKLIGVGAVGMFVSLVLVARGFWLERFEGYYMLVCLMGYIAFFA
;
A
#
# COMPACT_ATOMS: atom_id res chain seq x y z
N LYS A 1 -1.75 -11.02 13.50
CA LYS A 1 -2.44 -10.55 14.73
C LYS A 1 -1.69 -9.37 15.36
N VAL A 2 -0.38 -9.44 15.56
CA VAL A 2 0.42 -8.32 16.13
C VAL A 2 0.26 -7.03 15.30
N ILE A 3 0.29 -7.11 13.97
CA ILE A 3 0.12 -5.98 13.06
C ILE A 3 -1.21 -5.25 13.29
N ALA A 4 -2.31 -5.99 13.50
CA ALA A 4 -3.62 -5.38 13.76
C ALA A 4 -3.66 -4.60 15.07
N TRP A 5 -3.02 -5.12 16.13
CA TRP A 5 -2.87 -4.40 17.38
C TRP A 5 -2.02 -3.13 17.25
N LEU A 6 -0.93 -3.20 16.48
CA LEU A 6 -0.12 -2.02 16.21
C LEU A 6 -0.90 -0.94 15.46
N TYR A 7 -1.72 -1.32 14.48
CA TYR A 7 -2.62 -0.38 13.79
C TYR A 7 -3.61 0.28 14.75
N LEU A 8 -4.30 -0.53 15.56
CA LEU A 8 -5.31 -0.02 16.49
C LEU A 8 -4.69 0.90 17.54
N ILE A 9 -3.58 0.50 18.14
CA ILE A 9 -2.85 1.30 19.13
C ILE A 9 -2.36 2.61 18.51
N SER A 10 -1.84 2.57 17.28
CA SER A 10 -1.39 3.76 16.56
C SER A 10 -2.55 4.73 16.29
N ALA A 11 -3.67 4.23 15.76
CA ALA A 11 -4.82 5.06 15.42
C ALA A 11 -5.41 5.75 16.66
N VAL A 12 -5.72 4.96 17.70
CA VAL A 12 -6.30 5.49 18.96
C VAL A 12 -5.30 6.40 19.67
N GLY A 13 -4.04 5.98 19.78
CA GLY A 13 -3.00 6.76 20.45
C GLY A 13 -2.76 8.11 19.75
N SER A 14 -2.70 8.14 18.42
CA SER A 14 -2.52 9.38 17.66
C SER A 14 -3.72 10.34 17.78
N ALA A 15 -4.93 9.82 17.95
CA ALA A 15 -6.15 10.64 18.07
C ALA A 15 -6.32 11.29 19.45
N VAL A 16 -5.91 10.60 20.52
CA VAL A 16 -6.17 11.05 21.91
C VAL A 16 -5.06 11.93 22.47
N ILE A 17 -3.82 11.75 22.00
CA ILE A 17 -2.66 12.41 22.62
C ILE A 17 -2.40 13.78 22.01
N VAL A 18 -2.19 14.78 22.88
CA VAL A 18 -1.89 16.17 22.50
C VAL A 18 -0.37 16.45 22.50
N ASN A 19 0.44 15.61 23.15
CA ASN A 19 1.89 15.80 23.25
C ASN A 19 2.58 15.33 21.95
N TRP A 20 3.43 16.20 21.38
CA TRP A 20 4.14 15.94 20.12
C TRP A 20 5.00 14.66 20.14
N TYR A 21 5.75 14.42 21.20
CA TYR A 21 6.63 13.24 21.29
C TYR A 21 5.83 11.93 21.35
N SER A 22 4.74 11.93 22.12
CA SER A 22 3.87 10.78 22.21
C SER A 22 3.12 10.54 20.88
N PHE A 23 2.71 11.61 20.20
CA PHE A 23 2.12 11.52 18.86
C PHE A 23 3.10 10.86 17.88
N MET A 24 4.36 11.31 17.82
CA MET A 24 5.38 10.71 16.96
C MET A 24 5.62 9.24 17.29
N PHE A 25 5.61 8.87 18.57
CA PHE A 25 5.77 7.47 18.98
C PHE A 25 4.63 6.58 18.44
N PHE A 26 3.37 7.02 18.55
CA PHE A 26 2.25 6.25 18.02
C PHE A 26 2.26 6.20 16.48
N ARG A 27 2.64 7.27 15.80
CA ARG A 27 2.84 7.27 14.35
C ARG A 27 3.98 6.35 13.90
N PHE A 28 5.05 6.27 14.67
CA PHE A 28 6.13 5.31 14.42
C PHE A 28 5.64 3.86 14.53
N LEU A 29 4.84 3.54 15.55
CA LEU A 29 4.21 2.20 15.66
C LEU A 29 3.31 1.89 14.45
N GLY A 30 2.54 2.87 13.98
CA GLY A 30 1.76 2.74 12.75
C GLY A 30 2.63 2.45 11.53
N GLY A 31 3.74 3.16 11.39
CA GLY A 31 4.72 2.92 10.33
C GLY A 31 5.30 1.51 10.34
N LEU A 32 5.62 0.97 11.52
CA LEU A 32 6.04 -0.43 11.67
C LEU A 32 4.95 -1.41 11.23
N ALA A 33 3.68 -1.13 11.58
CA ALA A 33 2.56 -1.95 11.16
C ALA A 33 2.36 -1.94 9.64
N VAL A 34 2.46 -0.75 8.99
CA VAL A 34 2.38 -0.59 7.53
C VAL A 34 3.52 -1.35 6.86
N GLY A 35 4.77 -1.17 7.32
CA GLY A 35 5.93 -1.87 6.78
C GLY A 35 5.81 -3.39 6.87
N ALA A 36 5.37 -3.90 8.02
CA ALA A 36 5.15 -5.33 8.21
C ALA A 36 4.01 -5.87 7.32
N SER A 37 2.89 -5.15 7.22
CA SER A 37 1.73 -5.58 6.44
C SER A 37 1.99 -5.55 4.94
N SER A 38 2.80 -4.63 4.44
CA SER A 38 3.14 -4.53 3.02
C SER A 38 3.94 -5.74 2.49
N VAL A 39 4.64 -6.44 3.39
CA VAL A 39 5.36 -7.68 3.07
C VAL A 39 4.49 -8.91 3.36
N VAL A 40 3.94 -8.99 4.57
CA VAL A 40 3.21 -10.18 5.04
C VAL A 40 1.88 -10.36 4.30
N GLY A 41 1.21 -9.27 3.94
CA GLY A 41 -0.08 -9.32 3.25
C GLY A 41 -0.01 -10.02 1.88
N PRO A 42 0.77 -9.51 0.92
CA PRO A 42 0.93 -10.16 -0.38
C PRO A 42 1.48 -11.59 -0.29
N MET A 43 2.43 -11.83 0.64
CA MET A 43 3.02 -13.15 0.85
C MET A 43 1.94 -14.14 1.33
N TYR A 44 1.15 -13.79 2.33
CA TYR A 44 0.07 -14.62 2.84
C TYR A 44 -0.98 -14.91 1.75
N ILE A 45 -1.39 -13.88 0.99
CA ILE A 45 -2.32 -14.03 -0.12
C ILE A 45 -1.75 -14.99 -1.16
N ALA A 46 -0.46 -14.88 -1.50
CA ALA A 46 0.19 -15.76 -2.46
C ALA A 46 0.27 -17.23 -1.99
N GLU A 47 0.39 -17.46 -0.67
CA GLU A 47 0.47 -18.79 -0.08
C GLU A 47 -0.87 -19.50 0.07
N ILE A 48 -1.97 -18.74 0.27
CA ILE A 48 -3.31 -19.33 0.46
C ILE A 48 -4.12 -19.41 -0.84
N SER A 49 -3.69 -18.68 -1.87
CA SER A 49 -4.41 -18.60 -3.15
C SER A 49 -4.05 -19.74 -4.08
N PRO A 50 -5.05 -20.33 -4.78
CA PRO A 50 -4.78 -21.28 -5.85
C PRO A 50 -3.84 -20.72 -6.90
N SER A 51 -2.96 -21.55 -7.46
CA SER A 51 -1.90 -21.14 -8.41
C SER A 51 -2.43 -20.30 -9.58
N HIS A 52 -3.59 -20.71 -10.13
CA HIS A 52 -4.25 -20.03 -11.25
C HIS A 52 -4.75 -18.61 -10.94
N TRP A 53 -5.14 -18.31 -9.69
CA TRP A 53 -5.71 -17.03 -9.28
C TRP A 53 -4.75 -16.16 -8.48
N ARG A 54 -3.56 -16.66 -8.12
CA ARG A 54 -2.58 -16.01 -7.24
C ARG A 54 -2.28 -14.58 -7.67
N GLY A 55 -1.99 -14.35 -8.95
CA GLY A 55 -1.68 -13.01 -9.46
C GLY A 55 -2.82 -12.02 -9.28
N ARG A 56 -4.06 -12.46 -9.51
CA ARG A 56 -5.25 -11.60 -9.34
C ARG A 56 -5.49 -11.24 -7.89
N PHE A 57 -5.36 -12.20 -6.96
CA PHE A 57 -5.54 -11.93 -5.53
C PHE A 57 -4.45 -11.00 -4.97
N VAL A 58 -3.22 -11.13 -5.44
CA VAL A 58 -2.15 -10.18 -5.08
C VAL A 58 -2.44 -8.77 -5.67
N ALA A 59 -3.00 -8.68 -6.86
CA ALA A 59 -3.44 -7.40 -7.43
C ALA A 59 -4.58 -6.75 -6.61
N PHE A 60 -5.50 -7.55 -6.05
CA PHE A 60 -6.52 -7.04 -5.12
C PHE A 60 -5.93 -6.39 -3.87
N PHE A 61 -4.76 -6.82 -3.41
CA PHE A 61 -4.08 -6.15 -2.29
C PHE A 61 -3.73 -4.70 -2.64
N GLN A 62 -3.17 -4.47 -3.83
CA GLN A 62 -2.87 -3.12 -4.31
C GLN A 62 -4.14 -2.28 -4.51
N PHE A 63 -5.19 -2.87 -5.09
CA PHE A 63 -6.49 -2.22 -5.21
C PHE A 63 -7.02 -1.73 -3.86
N ASN A 64 -6.97 -2.57 -2.81
CA ASN A 64 -7.44 -2.20 -1.47
C ASN A 64 -6.63 -1.03 -0.87
N ILE A 65 -5.31 -0.96 -1.11
CA ILE A 65 -4.49 0.17 -0.67
C ILE A 65 -5.00 1.47 -1.29
N VAL A 66 -5.18 1.48 -2.60
CA VAL A 66 -5.57 2.71 -3.31
C VAL A 66 -7.03 3.09 -3.02
N LEU A 67 -7.92 2.10 -2.87
CA LEU A 67 -9.29 2.32 -2.41
C LEU A 67 -9.30 2.93 -1.00
N GLY A 68 -8.43 2.45 -0.11
CA GLY A 68 -8.26 3.00 1.24
C GLY A 68 -7.86 4.48 1.21
N ILE A 69 -7.01 4.91 0.28
CA ILE A 69 -6.64 6.31 0.10
C ILE A 69 -7.87 7.16 -0.28
N VAL A 70 -8.68 6.68 -1.22
CA VAL A 70 -9.93 7.37 -1.62
C VAL A 70 -10.88 7.50 -0.43
N ILE A 71 -11.09 6.42 0.31
CA ILE A 71 -11.96 6.41 1.50
C ILE A 71 -11.42 7.38 2.56
N ALA A 72 -10.10 7.42 2.78
CA ALA A 72 -9.49 8.35 3.73
C ALA A 72 -9.73 9.82 3.32
N TYR A 73 -9.59 10.18 2.05
CA TYR A 73 -9.91 11.53 1.58
C TYR A 73 -11.39 11.86 1.74
N LEU A 74 -12.30 10.92 1.43
CA LEU A 74 -13.75 11.12 1.60
C LEU A 74 -14.12 11.31 3.08
N THR A 75 -13.60 10.49 3.97
CA THR A 75 -13.88 10.62 5.41
C THR A 75 -13.31 11.92 5.97
N ASN A 76 -12.11 12.32 5.56
CA ASN A 76 -11.51 13.59 5.97
C ASN A 76 -12.34 14.81 5.46
N TYR A 77 -12.86 14.72 4.24
CA TYR A 77 -13.75 15.76 3.70
C TYR A 77 -15.03 15.94 4.53
N TRP A 78 -15.61 14.85 5.01
CA TRP A 78 -16.83 14.92 5.86
C TRP A 78 -16.55 15.40 7.29
N ILE A 79 -15.32 15.21 7.78
CA ILE A 79 -14.92 15.58 9.14
C ILE A 79 -14.38 17.01 9.21
N VAL A 80 -13.94 17.59 8.09
CA VAL A 80 -13.37 18.94 8.07
C VAL A 80 -14.38 19.96 8.60
N GLY A 81 -13.92 20.85 9.49
CA GLY A 81 -14.76 21.91 10.10
C GLY A 81 -15.44 21.52 11.42
N ILE A 82 -15.36 20.26 11.85
CA ILE A 82 -15.81 19.85 13.19
C ILE A 82 -14.76 20.27 14.23
N PRO A 83 -15.15 20.63 15.47
CA PRO A 83 -14.18 20.90 16.53
C PRO A 83 -13.21 19.74 16.72
N HIS A 84 -11.91 20.04 16.74
CA HIS A 84 -10.82 19.03 16.83
C HIS A 84 -10.81 18.03 15.64
N ASP A 85 -11.15 18.52 14.44
CA ASP A 85 -11.26 17.72 13.22
C ASP A 85 -10.05 16.80 12.96
N TRP A 86 -8.83 17.26 13.21
CA TRP A 86 -7.60 16.46 13.03
C TRP A 86 -7.57 15.21 13.92
N GLN A 87 -8.10 15.29 15.14
CA GLN A 87 -8.19 14.13 16.03
C GLN A 87 -9.18 13.10 15.52
N TRP A 88 -10.32 13.55 15.01
CA TRP A 88 -11.32 12.70 14.40
C TRP A 88 -10.82 12.06 13.10
N MET A 89 -10.09 12.82 12.25
CA MET A 89 -9.48 12.30 11.02
C MET A 89 -8.48 11.17 11.31
N LEU A 90 -7.72 11.27 12.39
CA LEU A 90 -6.81 10.21 12.82
C LEU A 90 -7.53 9.07 13.55
N GLY A 91 -8.52 9.40 14.37
CA GLY A 91 -9.27 8.43 15.16
C GLY A 91 -10.12 7.48 14.31
N ILE A 92 -10.65 7.95 13.17
CA ILE A 92 -11.46 7.12 12.28
C ILE A 92 -10.68 5.94 11.69
N GLU A 93 -9.35 6.03 11.63
CA GLU A 93 -8.47 4.93 11.23
C GLU A 93 -8.62 3.70 12.16
N ALA A 94 -9.09 3.90 13.39
CA ALA A 94 -9.33 2.81 14.35
C ALA A 94 -10.45 1.86 13.89
N VAL A 95 -11.44 2.35 13.13
CA VAL A 95 -12.57 1.54 12.65
C VAL A 95 -12.10 0.43 11.70
N PRO A 96 -11.42 0.73 10.58
CA PRO A 96 -10.88 -0.32 9.73
C PRO A 96 -9.79 -1.16 10.42
N ALA A 97 -8.99 -0.59 11.33
CA ALA A 97 -8.01 -1.35 12.10
C ALA A 97 -8.67 -2.39 13.00
N LEU A 98 -9.76 -2.05 13.68
CA LEU A 98 -10.56 -2.97 14.48
C LEU A 98 -11.21 -4.06 13.61
N ALA A 99 -11.83 -3.66 12.51
CA ALA A 99 -12.44 -4.60 11.55
C ALA A 99 -11.40 -5.59 11.02
N PHE A 100 -10.22 -5.11 10.64
CA PHE A 100 -9.10 -5.95 10.21
C PHE A 100 -8.67 -6.92 11.32
N GLY A 101 -8.55 -6.45 12.57
CA GLY A 101 -8.20 -7.29 13.72
C GLY A 101 -9.22 -8.42 13.95
N LEU A 102 -10.52 -8.10 13.88
CA LEU A 102 -11.60 -9.09 14.03
C LEU A 102 -11.61 -10.10 12.87
N LEU A 103 -11.45 -9.65 11.63
CA LEU A 103 -11.37 -10.54 10.48
C LEU A 103 -10.16 -11.47 10.54
N LEU A 104 -9.01 -11.01 11.04
CA LEU A 104 -7.83 -11.83 11.22
C LEU A 104 -7.99 -12.97 12.25
N MET A 105 -9.02 -12.93 13.10
CA MET A 105 -9.33 -14.04 14.00
C MET A 105 -9.97 -15.22 13.25
N THR A 106 -10.63 -14.95 12.13
CA THR A 106 -11.32 -15.95 11.31
C THR A 106 -10.43 -16.55 10.21
N VAL A 107 -9.32 -15.89 9.90
CA VAL A 107 -8.41 -16.27 8.83
C VAL A 107 -7.50 -17.42 9.29
N PRO A 108 -7.40 -18.55 8.54
CA PRO A 108 -6.54 -19.67 8.89
C PRO A 108 -5.06 -19.33 8.75
N GLU A 109 -4.21 -20.16 9.35
CA GLU A 109 -2.76 -20.06 9.16
C GLU A 109 -2.35 -20.54 7.76
N SER A 110 -1.21 -20.03 7.24
CA SER A 110 -0.71 -20.44 5.92
C SER A 110 -0.44 -21.96 5.87
N PRO A 111 -0.88 -22.67 4.82
CA PRO A 111 -0.57 -24.08 4.62
C PRO A 111 0.93 -24.35 4.63
N ARG A 112 1.71 -23.48 4.00
CA ARG A 112 3.17 -23.60 3.96
C ARG A 112 3.80 -23.51 5.35
N TRP A 113 3.35 -22.56 6.17
CA TRP A 113 3.80 -22.41 7.56
C TRP A 113 3.41 -23.62 8.42
N LEU A 114 2.20 -24.15 8.24
CA LEU A 114 1.74 -25.34 8.95
C LEU A 114 2.59 -26.57 8.62
N LEU A 115 2.95 -26.77 7.36
CA LEU A 115 3.82 -27.86 6.93
C LEU A 115 5.25 -27.74 7.49
N ILE A 116 5.81 -26.51 7.56
CA ILE A 116 7.11 -26.27 8.22
C ILE A 116 7.07 -26.67 9.70
N ARG A 117 5.91 -26.53 10.35
CA ARG A 117 5.68 -26.90 11.74
C ARG A 117 5.24 -28.34 11.94
N SER A 118 5.24 -29.17 10.89
CA SER A 118 4.77 -30.58 10.93
C SER A 118 3.31 -30.73 11.36
N ARG A 119 2.47 -29.71 11.10
CA ARG A 119 1.02 -29.71 11.38
C ARG A 119 0.24 -30.10 10.13
N ASP A 120 0.54 -31.27 9.57
CA ASP A 120 0.03 -31.74 8.28
C ASP A 120 -1.50 -31.82 8.19
N ALA A 121 -2.15 -32.30 9.25
CA ALA A 121 -3.60 -32.42 9.31
C ALA A 121 -4.32 -31.06 9.19
N GLU A 122 -3.73 -30.01 9.75
CA GLU A 122 -4.29 -28.67 9.68
C GLU A 122 -4.00 -28.00 8.33
N ALA A 123 -2.79 -28.19 7.79
CA ALA A 123 -2.46 -27.75 6.43
C ALA A 123 -3.43 -28.33 5.40
N ARG A 124 -3.72 -29.63 5.51
CA ARG A 124 -4.71 -30.31 4.67
C ARG A 124 -6.10 -29.68 4.77
N ARG A 125 -6.60 -29.45 5.99
CA ARG A 125 -7.92 -28.81 6.21
C ARG A 125 -8.01 -27.41 5.60
N VAL A 126 -6.91 -26.65 5.64
CA VAL A 126 -6.87 -25.31 5.02
C VAL A 126 -6.92 -25.43 3.50
N LEU A 127 -6.13 -26.33 2.90
CA LEU A 127 -6.13 -26.58 1.46
C LEU A 127 -7.47 -27.09 0.97
N GLU A 128 -8.13 -28.01 1.67
CA GLU A 128 -9.48 -28.50 1.34
C GLU A 128 -10.53 -27.37 1.26
N ARG A 129 -10.33 -26.28 2.02
CA ARG A 129 -11.23 -25.09 2.00
C ARG A 129 -10.88 -24.09 0.91
N THR A 130 -9.61 -24.00 0.53
CA THR A 130 -9.10 -22.94 -0.36
C THR A 130 -8.88 -23.42 -1.79
N THR A 131 -8.60 -24.69 -1.98
CA THR A 131 -8.29 -25.28 -3.29
C THR A 131 -9.37 -26.27 -3.70
N ARG A 132 -9.81 -26.18 -4.97
CA ARG A 132 -10.71 -27.17 -5.61
C ARG A 132 -9.95 -28.28 -6.34
N GLU A 133 -8.62 -28.17 -6.37
CA GLU A 133 -7.71 -29.09 -7.03
C GLU A 133 -7.29 -30.23 -6.08
N ASN A 134 -6.46 -31.15 -6.56
CA ASN A 134 -5.99 -32.27 -5.75
C ASN A 134 -5.10 -31.78 -4.59
N VAL A 135 -5.64 -31.80 -3.39
CA VAL A 135 -4.99 -31.34 -2.15
C VAL A 135 -3.66 -32.07 -1.90
N GLU A 136 -3.61 -33.37 -2.21
CA GLU A 136 -2.38 -34.16 -2.03
C GLU A 136 -1.27 -33.73 -2.99
N ALA A 137 -1.61 -33.39 -4.24
CA ALA A 137 -0.66 -32.89 -5.22
C ALA A 137 -0.08 -31.52 -4.76
N GLU A 138 -0.95 -30.63 -4.26
CA GLU A 138 -0.53 -29.30 -3.78
C GLU A 138 0.32 -29.40 -2.49
N MET A 139 -0.04 -30.30 -1.57
CA MET A 139 0.79 -30.61 -0.40
C MET A 139 2.16 -31.17 -0.81
N ALA A 140 2.20 -32.05 -1.81
CA ALA A 140 3.46 -32.60 -2.32
C ALA A 140 4.32 -31.52 -2.99
N GLU A 141 3.72 -30.59 -3.75
CA GLU A 141 4.43 -29.47 -4.37
C GLU A 141 5.02 -28.54 -3.31
N ILE A 142 4.24 -28.19 -2.28
CA ILE A 142 4.75 -27.35 -1.17
C ILE A 142 5.90 -28.05 -0.46
N ARG A 143 5.78 -29.34 -0.15
CA ARG A 143 6.85 -30.13 0.48
C ARG A 143 8.09 -30.22 -0.41
N ALA A 144 7.95 -30.43 -1.70
CA ALA A 144 9.05 -30.43 -2.65
C ALA A 144 9.75 -29.06 -2.70
N SER A 145 8.98 -27.97 -2.68
CA SER A 145 9.53 -26.61 -2.63
C SER A 145 10.27 -26.34 -1.32
N LEU A 146 9.80 -26.87 -0.20
CA LEU A 146 10.46 -26.77 1.11
C LEU A 146 11.72 -27.64 1.16
N ALA A 147 11.70 -28.83 0.62
CA ALA A 147 12.87 -29.72 0.54
C ALA A 147 13.96 -29.15 -0.40
N GLY A 148 13.54 -28.55 -1.52
CA GLY A 148 14.47 -27.86 -2.44
C GLY A 148 15.03 -26.55 -1.89
N ALA A 149 14.28 -25.91 -0.99
CA ALA A 149 14.75 -24.77 -0.20
C ALA A 149 15.64 -25.20 0.98
N GLY A 150 16.00 -26.52 1.07
CA GLY A 150 16.69 -27.19 2.15
C GLY A 150 17.48 -26.26 3.04
N ASP A 151 17.73 -26.66 4.28
CA ASP A 151 18.50 -25.93 5.29
C ASP A 151 19.90 -25.51 4.78
N THR A 152 19.88 -24.87 3.60
CA THR A 152 21.02 -24.10 3.11
C THR A 152 21.08 -22.91 4.03
N GLY A 153 21.76 -23.02 5.16
CA GLY A 153 22.13 -21.88 5.99
C GLY A 153 22.92 -20.82 5.17
N GLU A 154 22.53 -20.68 3.91
CA GLU A 154 23.06 -19.71 2.97
C GLU A 154 22.67 -18.31 3.44
N ARG A 155 23.68 -17.62 3.91
CA ARG A 155 23.53 -16.24 4.32
C ARG A 155 23.06 -15.41 3.13
N LEU A 156 22.00 -14.64 3.31
CA LEU A 156 21.43 -13.75 2.30
C LEU A 156 22.48 -12.78 1.72
N PHE A 157 23.43 -12.32 2.55
CA PHE A 157 24.55 -11.43 2.15
C PHE A 157 25.76 -12.19 1.60
N ARG A 158 25.54 -12.99 0.54
CA ARG A 158 26.64 -13.57 -0.27
C ARG A 158 26.82 -12.77 -1.56
N LYS A 159 28.05 -12.76 -2.11
CA LYS A 159 28.36 -12.08 -3.40
C LYS A 159 27.40 -12.47 -4.53
N LYS A 160 26.90 -13.72 -4.54
CA LYS A 160 25.92 -14.24 -5.52
C LYS A 160 24.62 -13.44 -5.54
N TYR A 161 24.15 -12.96 -4.38
CA TYR A 161 22.88 -12.23 -4.23
C TYR A 161 23.05 -10.71 -4.19
N PHE A 162 24.30 -10.21 -4.30
CA PHE A 162 24.59 -8.78 -4.20
C PHE A 162 23.85 -7.95 -5.25
N ILE A 163 23.90 -8.37 -6.53
CA ILE A 163 23.24 -7.64 -7.62
C ILE A 163 21.71 -7.62 -7.45
N PRO A 164 21.00 -8.75 -7.22
CA PRO A 164 19.58 -8.73 -6.94
C PRO A 164 19.18 -7.86 -5.74
N ILE A 165 19.94 -7.92 -4.65
CA ILE A 165 19.70 -7.12 -3.45
C ILE A 165 19.89 -5.64 -3.74
N LEU A 166 20.99 -5.27 -4.42
CA LEU A 166 21.28 -3.90 -4.81
C LEU A 166 20.19 -3.34 -5.73
N LEU A 167 19.75 -4.10 -6.73
CA LEU A 167 18.67 -3.69 -7.63
C LEU A 167 17.34 -3.49 -6.87
N ALA A 168 16.99 -4.43 -5.99
CA ALA A 168 15.80 -4.29 -5.16
C ALA A 168 15.86 -3.04 -4.27
N PHE A 169 17.02 -2.79 -3.64
CA PHE A 169 17.25 -1.61 -2.82
C PHE A 169 17.15 -0.31 -3.66
N LEU A 170 17.82 -0.25 -4.80
CA LEU A 170 17.80 0.94 -5.68
C LEU A 170 16.38 1.23 -6.20
N ILE A 171 15.68 0.21 -6.70
CA ILE A 171 14.31 0.38 -7.20
C ILE A 171 13.38 0.89 -6.09
N SER A 172 13.44 0.30 -4.90
CA SER A 172 12.63 0.73 -3.76
C SER A 172 12.97 2.15 -3.32
N THR A 173 14.27 2.49 -3.28
CA THR A 173 14.75 3.82 -2.90
C THR A 173 14.30 4.86 -3.93
N PHE A 174 14.50 4.62 -5.21
CA PHE A 174 14.07 5.55 -6.24
C PHE A 174 12.55 5.70 -6.28
N ASN A 175 11.79 4.64 -6.06
CA ASN A 175 10.33 4.74 -5.96
C ASN A 175 9.90 5.69 -4.82
N GLN A 176 10.53 5.63 -3.65
CA GLN A 176 10.25 6.57 -2.55
C GLN A 176 10.72 8.00 -2.86
N LEU A 177 11.85 8.15 -3.54
CA LEU A 177 12.40 9.45 -3.93
C LEU A 177 11.60 10.17 -5.03
N THR A 178 10.64 9.51 -5.70
CA THR A 178 9.70 10.18 -6.62
C THR A 178 8.85 11.25 -5.93
N GLY A 179 8.70 11.17 -4.60
CA GLY A 179 7.92 12.13 -3.83
C GLY A 179 6.42 11.83 -3.77
N ILE A 180 5.98 10.65 -4.22
CA ILE A 180 4.55 10.28 -4.25
C ILE A 180 3.88 10.41 -2.90
N ASN A 181 4.55 9.96 -1.83
CA ASN A 181 4.00 10.05 -0.48
C ASN A 181 3.88 11.50 -0.02
N ALA A 182 4.83 12.36 -0.38
CA ALA A 182 4.74 13.79 -0.09
C ALA A 182 3.53 14.42 -0.79
N ILE A 183 3.30 14.11 -2.06
CA ILE A 183 2.16 14.63 -2.80
C ILE A 183 0.84 14.11 -2.22
N LEU A 184 0.70 12.82 -1.96
CA LEU A 184 -0.53 12.25 -1.40
C LEU A 184 -0.82 12.79 0.01
N TYR A 185 0.18 12.86 0.89
CA TYR A 185 -0.04 13.29 2.27
C TYR A 185 -0.27 14.79 2.40
N TYR A 186 0.37 15.59 1.55
CA TYR A 186 0.27 17.05 1.58
C TYR A 186 -0.64 17.61 0.48
N ALA A 187 -1.38 16.78 -0.26
CA ALA A 187 -2.28 17.24 -1.31
C ALA A 187 -3.23 18.37 -0.85
N PRO A 188 -3.96 18.27 0.28
CA PRO A 188 -4.80 19.37 0.74
C PRO A 188 -4.00 20.65 0.97
N ARG A 189 -2.81 20.54 1.57
CA ARG A 189 -1.96 21.70 1.85
C ARG A 189 -1.42 22.35 0.59
N LEU A 190 -1.06 21.56 -0.42
CA LEU A 190 -0.61 22.08 -1.71
C LEU A 190 -1.71 22.89 -2.41
N PHE A 191 -2.96 22.44 -2.31
CA PHE A 191 -4.12 23.18 -2.85
C PHE A 191 -4.41 24.44 -2.04
N GLU A 192 -4.33 24.41 -0.71
CA GLU A 192 -4.45 25.61 0.14
C GLU A 192 -3.38 26.65 -0.22
N MET A 193 -2.12 26.25 -0.43
CA MET A 193 -1.04 27.13 -0.85
C MET A 193 -1.26 27.74 -2.23
N SER A 194 -2.04 27.08 -3.10
CA SER A 194 -2.45 27.62 -4.41
C SER A 194 -3.69 28.51 -4.34
N GLY A 195 -4.14 28.89 -3.14
CA GLY A 195 -5.24 29.84 -2.93
C GLY A 195 -6.63 29.19 -2.86
N VAL A 196 -6.72 27.87 -2.81
CA VAL A 196 -7.99 27.16 -2.67
C VAL A 196 -8.41 27.11 -1.20
N PHE A 197 -9.66 27.42 -0.88
CA PHE A 197 -10.19 27.27 0.47
C PHE A 197 -10.11 25.81 0.95
N ARG A 198 -9.99 25.61 2.27
CA ARG A 198 -9.76 24.31 2.90
C ARG A 198 -10.75 23.22 2.45
N GLU A 199 -12.05 23.53 2.36
CA GLU A 199 -13.06 22.59 1.85
C GLU A 199 -12.82 22.19 0.39
N GLY A 200 -12.51 23.16 -0.47
CA GLY A 200 -12.15 22.92 -1.86
C GLY A 200 -10.87 22.12 -2.03
N ALA A 201 -9.88 22.37 -1.17
CA ALA A 201 -8.61 21.63 -1.15
C ALA A 201 -8.84 20.15 -0.80
N MET A 202 -9.69 19.87 0.18
CA MET A 202 -10.10 18.49 0.52
C MET A 202 -10.84 17.82 -0.64
N MET A 203 -11.75 18.53 -1.31
CA MET A 203 -12.46 18.00 -2.48
C MET A 203 -11.51 17.72 -3.65
N GLN A 204 -10.55 18.57 -3.92
CA GLN A 204 -9.53 18.33 -4.95
C GLN A 204 -8.63 17.14 -4.59
N SER A 205 -8.38 16.90 -3.30
CA SER A 205 -7.64 15.71 -2.85
C SER A 205 -8.39 14.41 -3.10
N ILE A 206 -9.73 14.42 -3.05
CA ILE A 206 -10.55 13.26 -3.46
C ILE A 206 -10.32 12.96 -4.95
N MET A 207 -10.25 13.99 -5.81
CA MET A 207 -9.98 13.80 -7.24
C MET A 207 -8.59 13.18 -7.48
N ILE A 208 -7.59 13.56 -6.69
CA ILE A 208 -6.27 12.90 -6.67
C ILE A 208 -6.40 11.41 -6.33
N GLY A 209 -7.14 11.08 -5.28
CA GLY A 209 -7.38 9.69 -4.88
C GLY A 209 -8.09 8.87 -5.96
N ILE A 210 -9.14 9.43 -6.57
CA ILE A 210 -9.88 8.77 -7.66
C ILE A 210 -8.97 8.57 -8.88
N THR A 211 -8.15 9.57 -9.22
CA THR A 211 -7.16 9.45 -10.31
C THR A 211 -6.19 8.32 -10.02
N ASN A 212 -5.65 8.26 -8.81
CA ASN A 212 -4.76 7.18 -8.39
C ASN A 212 -5.43 5.80 -8.53
N LEU A 213 -6.67 5.65 -8.06
CA LEU A 213 -7.43 4.41 -8.18
C LEU A 213 -7.64 4.01 -9.65
N THR A 214 -8.09 4.95 -10.47
CA THR A 214 -8.39 4.70 -11.88
C THR A 214 -7.13 4.28 -12.66
N PHE A 215 -6.03 5.01 -12.49
CA PHE A 215 -4.79 4.72 -13.21
C PHE A 215 -4.07 3.50 -12.67
N THR A 216 -4.16 3.18 -11.38
CA THR A 216 -3.69 1.90 -10.83
C THR A 216 -4.44 0.72 -11.47
N MET A 217 -5.77 0.82 -11.58
CA MET A 217 -6.56 -0.22 -12.26
C MET A 217 -6.16 -0.34 -13.73
N LEU A 218 -6.02 0.79 -14.43
CA LEU A 218 -5.57 0.81 -15.83
C LEU A 218 -4.18 0.22 -15.99
N GLY A 219 -3.24 0.57 -15.11
CA GLY A 219 -1.88 0.04 -15.08
C GLY A 219 -1.85 -1.48 -14.92
N MET A 220 -2.68 -2.05 -14.03
CA MET A 220 -2.81 -3.49 -13.88
C MET A 220 -3.26 -4.20 -15.17
N PHE A 221 -4.13 -3.58 -15.97
CA PHE A 221 -4.53 -4.13 -17.27
C PHE A 221 -3.47 -3.93 -18.37
N LEU A 222 -2.73 -2.83 -18.31
CA LEU A 222 -1.72 -2.50 -19.31
C LEU A 222 -0.42 -3.26 -19.15
N ILE A 223 -0.07 -3.65 -17.92
CA ILE A 223 1.23 -4.26 -17.60
C ILE A 223 1.48 -5.54 -18.39
N ASP A 224 0.45 -6.34 -18.64
CA ASP A 224 0.54 -7.58 -19.40
C ASP A 224 0.61 -7.35 -20.92
N LYS A 225 0.08 -6.22 -21.40
CA LYS A 225 0.03 -5.87 -22.83
C LYS A 225 1.25 -5.09 -23.31
N VAL A 226 1.67 -4.10 -22.54
CA VAL A 226 2.74 -3.13 -22.91
C VAL A 226 4.10 -3.58 -22.41
N GLY A 227 4.10 -4.28 -21.28
CA GLY A 227 5.30 -4.75 -20.59
C GLY A 227 5.85 -3.74 -19.57
N ARG A 228 6.35 -4.28 -18.48
CA ARG A 228 6.79 -3.52 -17.28
C ARG A 228 7.82 -2.44 -17.58
N LYS A 229 8.84 -2.76 -18.41
CA LYS A 229 9.95 -1.84 -18.71
C LYS A 229 9.49 -0.58 -19.45
N LYS A 230 8.57 -0.75 -20.42
CA LYS A 230 8.04 0.40 -21.20
C LYS A 230 7.15 1.28 -20.33
N LEU A 231 6.28 0.66 -19.49
CA LEU A 231 5.41 1.41 -18.57
C LEU A 231 6.22 2.25 -17.58
N ILE A 232 7.26 1.68 -16.96
CA ILE A 232 8.13 2.42 -16.06
C ILE A 232 8.81 3.60 -16.78
N GLY A 233 9.26 3.41 -18.03
CA GLY A 233 9.89 4.48 -18.82
C GLY A 233 8.94 5.62 -19.12
N VAL A 234 7.73 5.31 -19.58
CA VAL A 234 6.68 6.32 -19.86
C VAL A 234 6.26 7.02 -18.58
N GLY A 235 6.06 6.26 -17.49
CA GLY A 235 5.73 6.80 -16.17
C GLY A 235 6.78 7.78 -15.66
N ALA A 236 8.07 7.41 -15.74
CA ALA A 236 9.17 8.28 -15.30
C ALA A 236 9.21 9.62 -16.06
N VAL A 237 9.06 9.59 -17.38
CA VAL A 237 9.02 10.82 -18.21
C VAL A 237 7.79 11.65 -17.89
N GLY A 238 6.62 11.03 -17.77
CA GLY A 238 5.38 11.73 -17.43
C GLY A 238 5.41 12.37 -16.05
N MET A 239 5.93 11.67 -15.03
CA MET A 239 6.15 12.23 -13.70
C MET A 239 7.10 13.43 -13.73
N PHE A 240 8.23 13.32 -14.44
CA PHE A 240 9.18 14.42 -14.58
C PHE A 240 8.53 15.67 -15.19
N VAL A 241 7.82 15.52 -16.30
CA VAL A 241 7.12 16.62 -16.95
C VAL A 241 6.08 17.26 -16.03
N SER A 242 5.28 16.44 -15.35
CA SER A 242 4.27 16.94 -14.42
C SER A 242 4.88 17.73 -13.26
N LEU A 243 5.97 17.24 -12.66
CA LEU A 243 6.67 17.94 -11.57
C LEU A 243 7.31 19.25 -12.04
N VAL A 244 7.87 19.30 -13.27
CA VAL A 244 8.38 20.56 -13.86
C VAL A 244 7.25 21.57 -14.03
N LEU A 245 6.06 21.14 -14.46
CA LEU A 245 4.90 22.01 -14.57
C LEU A 245 4.43 22.51 -13.20
N VAL A 246 4.39 21.66 -12.19
CA VAL A 246 4.08 22.06 -10.80
C VAL A 246 5.09 23.10 -10.32
N ALA A 247 6.38 22.83 -10.45
CA ALA A 247 7.45 23.76 -10.06
C ALA A 247 7.34 25.11 -10.78
N ARG A 248 7.04 25.11 -12.07
CA ARG A 248 6.81 26.31 -12.86
C ARG A 248 5.60 27.10 -12.36
N GLY A 249 4.51 26.45 -11.95
CA GLY A 249 3.34 27.10 -11.36
C GLY A 249 3.71 27.87 -10.09
N PHE A 250 4.49 27.25 -9.18
CA PHE A 250 5.00 27.91 -7.98
C PHE A 250 5.96 29.05 -8.28
N TRP A 251 6.87 28.88 -9.26
CA TRP A 251 7.82 29.92 -9.63
C TRP A 251 7.16 31.17 -10.22
N LEU A 252 6.10 31.00 -11.00
CA LEU A 252 5.40 32.10 -11.68
C LEU A 252 4.26 32.68 -10.83
N GLU A 253 4.01 32.12 -9.64
CA GLU A 253 2.87 32.45 -8.77
C GLU A 253 1.52 32.42 -9.52
N ARG A 254 1.43 31.60 -10.58
CA ARG A 254 0.25 31.44 -11.40
C ARG A 254 -0.49 30.16 -11.00
N PHE A 255 -1.49 30.35 -10.15
CA PHE A 255 -2.36 29.25 -9.66
C PHE A 255 -3.78 29.41 -10.22
N GLU A 256 -3.93 29.91 -11.46
CA GLU A 256 -5.22 30.17 -12.06
C GLU A 256 -6.04 28.87 -12.21
N GLY A 257 -7.23 28.86 -11.62
CA GLY A 257 -8.21 27.81 -11.77
C GLY A 257 -7.72 26.42 -11.31
N TYR A 258 -7.83 25.44 -12.20
CA TYR A 258 -7.49 24.04 -11.89
C TYR A 258 -6.07 23.64 -12.31
N TYR A 259 -5.18 24.60 -12.58
CA TYR A 259 -3.81 24.29 -13.10
C TYR A 259 -3.06 23.31 -12.19
N MET A 260 -3.00 23.60 -10.88
CA MET A 260 -2.31 22.75 -9.91
C MET A 260 -2.94 21.35 -9.83
N LEU A 261 -4.27 21.29 -9.82
CA LEU A 261 -5.01 20.02 -9.81
C LEU A 261 -4.65 19.16 -11.03
N VAL A 262 -4.68 19.73 -12.24
CA VAL A 262 -4.38 18.99 -13.48
C VAL A 262 -2.93 18.49 -13.49
N CYS A 263 -1.97 19.31 -13.07
CA CYS A 263 -0.56 18.90 -12.99
C CYS A 263 -0.34 17.76 -11.97
N LEU A 264 -0.97 17.84 -10.80
CA LEU A 264 -0.86 16.79 -9.78
C LEU A 264 -1.60 15.51 -10.19
N MET A 265 -2.78 15.63 -10.81
CA MET A 265 -3.48 14.47 -11.39
C MET A 265 -2.63 13.80 -12.47
N GLY A 266 -1.98 14.58 -13.34
CA GLY A 266 -1.04 14.06 -14.34
C GLY A 266 0.11 13.30 -13.69
N TYR A 267 0.73 13.86 -12.66
CA TYR A 267 1.78 13.19 -11.91
C TYR A 267 1.31 11.85 -11.33
N ILE A 268 0.15 11.84 -10.66
CA ILE A 268 -0.43 10.63 -10.08
C ILE A 268 -0.74 9.58 -11.15
N ALA A 269 -1.30 10.01 -12.30
CA ALA A 269 -1.64 9.12 -13.40
C ALA A 269 -0.41 8.41 -14.00
N PHE A 270 0.73 9.09 -14.06
CA PHE A 270 1.98 8.51 -14.55
C PHE A 270 2.73 7.70 -13.47
N PHE A 271 2.46 7.94 -12.20
CA PHE A 271 3.02 7.14 -11.10
C PHE A 271 2.30 5.81 -10.94
N ALA A 272 0.96 5.80 -11.00
CA ALA A 272 0.09 4.64 -10.77
C ALA A 272 0.23 3.55 -11.84
#